data_eef0f528a8e684ba5c9f6cd469d771ed
#
_entry.id   eef0f528a8e684ba5c9f6cd469d771ed
#
_cell.length_a   1.000
_cell.length_b   1.000
_cell.length_c   1.000
_cell.angle_alpha   90.00
_cell.angle_beta   90.00
_cell.angle_gamma   90.00
#
_symmetry.space_group_name_H-M   'P 1'
#
loop_
_entity.id
_entity.type
_entity.pdbx_description
1 polymer ?
#
loop_
_entity_poly.entity_id
_entity_poly.type
_entity_poly.pdbx_seq_one_letter_code
_entity_poly.pdbx_strand_id
1 'polypeptide(L)'
;MTPVLTDTARVLVTSTSTDGIVVKVPGTQYQLSFLPHCPKCSFVAGERVHARFRATALKMHHAKAGGIFVEPSEGHPRIVQGRVIATDTRTNMVLADVVVPMWISVPQGQAASDFATGDLLNFYVQSGSTIEPVR
;
A
#
# COMPACT_ATOMS: atom_id res chain seq x y z
N MET A 1 -19.47 10.52 17.18
CA MET A 1 -19.10 9.21 16.61
C MET A 1 -17.74 9.30 15.95
N THR A 2 -16.81 8.46 16.36
CA THR A 2 -15.48 8.44 15.74
C THR A 2 -15.60 7.77 14.37
N PRO A 3 -15.12 8.40 13.30
CA PRO A 3 -15.15 7.75 11.99
C PRO A 3 -14.31 6.49 12.00
N VAL A 4 -14.81 5.44 11.35
CA VAL A 4 -14.07 4.20 11.18
C VAL A 4 -13.05 4.40 10.06
N LEU A 5 -11.77 4.23 10.39
CA LEU A 5 -10.71 4.31 9.41
C LEU A 5 -10.71 3.05 8.55
N THR A 6 -10.90 3.22 7.24
CA THR A 6 -10.83 2.10 6.29
C THR A 6 -9.42 2.02 5.72
N ASP A 7 -8.72 0.98 6.11
CA ASP A 7 -7.33 0.74 5.66
C ASP A 7 -7.21 -0.52 4.79
N THR A 8 -8.33 -1.00 4.27
CA THR A 8 -8.38 -2.16 3.39
C THR A 8 -9.01 -1.81 2.06
N ALA A 9 -8.70 -2.59 1.04
CA ALA A 9 -9.35 -2.48 -0.25
C ALA A 9 -9.79 -3.86 -0.74
N ARG A 10 -10.88 -3.88 -1.49
CA ARG A 10 -11.35 -5.09 -2.14
C ARG A 10 -10.61 -5.25 -3.46
N VAL A 11 -9.95 -6.37 -3.64
CA VAL A 11 -9.17 -6.66 -4.85
C VAL A 11 -9.50 -8.05 -5.38
N LEU A 12 -9.19 -8.26 -6.67
CA LEU A 12 -9.33 -9.57 -7.30
C LEU A 12 -7.95 -10.22 -7.36
N VAL A 13 -7.82 -11.39 -6.74
CA VAL A 13 -6.59 -12.19 -6.84
C VAL A 13 -6.57 -12.83 -8.22
N THR A 14 -5.56 -12.52 -9.04
CA THR A 14 -5.45 -13.06 -10.39
C THR A 14 -4.50 -14.23 -10.48
N SER A 15 -3.47 -14.27 -9.63
CA SER A 15 -2.55 -15.40 -9.58
C SER A 15 -1.84 -15.47 -8.23
N THR A 16 -1.37 -16.67 -7.92
CA THR A 16 -0.52 -16.93 -6.76
C THR A 16 0.67 -17.77 -7.21
N SER A 17 1.87 -17.39 -6.75
CA SER A 17 3.09 -18.13 -7.07
C SER A 17 4.13 -17.89 -6.00
N THR A 18 5.30 -18.49 -6.14
CA THR A 18 6.43 -18.23 -5.26
C THR A 18 6.94 -16.80 -5.38
N ASP A 19 6.65 -16.12 -6.51
CA ASP A 19 7.05 -14.73 -6.73
C ASP A 19 6.09 -13.74 -6.06
N GLY A 20 4.92 -14.19 -5.64
CA GLY A 20 3.98 -13.36 -4.91
C GLY A 20 2.54 -13.57 -5.33
N ILE A 21 1.70 -12.70 -4.76
CA ILE A 21 0.27 -12.66 -5.02
C ILE A 21 0.02 -11.50 -5.96
N VAL A 22 -0.59 -11.77 -7.11
CA VAL A 22 -0.94 -10.71 -8.06
C VAL A 22 -2.41 -10.37 -7.87
N VAL A 23 -2.68 -9.09 -7.69
CA VAL A 23 -4.05 -8.61 -7.51
C VAL A 23 -4.37 -7.53 -8.53
N LYS A 24 -5.60 -7.55 -9.02
CA LYS A 24 -6.14 -6.48 -9.85
C LYS A 24 -6.95 -5.56 -8.97
N VAL A 25 -6.69 -4.26 -9.09
CA VAL A 25 -7.46 -3.23 -8.38
C VAL A 25 -8.66 -2.87 -9.25
N PRO A 26 -9.90 -3.14 -8.78
CA PRO A 26 -11.10 -2.92 -9.59
C PRO A 26 -11.21 -1.47 -10.08
N GLY A 27 -11.66 -1.32 -11.32
CA GLY A 27 -11.83 0.01 -11.93
C GLY A 27 -10.54 0.66 -12.40
N THR A 28 -9.41 -0.05 -12.34
CA THR A 28 -8.11 0.45 -12.76
C THR A 28 -7.42 -0.55 -13.68
N GLN A 29 -6.28 -0.13 -14.24
CA GLN A 29 -5.40 -1.02 -15.02
C GLN A 29 -4.30 -1.66 -14.16
N TYR A 30 -4.30 -1.39 -12.85
CA TYR A 30 -3.23 -1.87 -11.97
C TYR A 30 -3.36 -3.36 -11.69
N GLN A 31 -2.26 -4.07 -11.90
CA GLN A 31 -2.08 -5.46 -11.50
C GLN A 31 -0.82 -5.55 -10.66
N LEU A 32 -0.99 -5.45 -9.35
CA LEU A 32 0.12 -5.30 -8.42
C LEU A 32 0.47 -6.63 -7.78
N SER A 33 1.76 -6.84 -7.55
CA SER A 33 2.29 -8.03 -6.92
C SER A 33 2.77 -7.69 -5.51
N PHE A 34 2.46 -8.59 -4.57
CA PHE A 34 2.86 -8.44 -3.17
C PHE A 34 3.27 -9.80 -2.62
N LEU A 35 4.09 -9.79 -1.58
CA LEU A 35 4.35 -11.00 -0.82
C LEU A 35 3.27 -11.19 0.25
N PRO A 36 2.95 -12.43 0.63
CA PRO A 36 2.03 -12.63 1.75
C PRO A 36 2.64 -12.07 3.03
N HIS A 37 1.83 -11.35 3.80
CA HIS A 37 2.29 -10.70 5.03
C HIS A 37 2.75 -11.68 6.10
N CYS A 38 2.15 -12.86 6.12
CA CYS A 38 2.50 -13.90 7.08
C CYS A 38 2.42 -15.28 6.42
N PRO A 39 3.09 -16.30 7.00
CA PRO A 39 3.05 -17.65 6.41
C PRO A 39 1.64 -18.27 6.36
N LYS A 40 0.74 -17.81 7.23
CA LYS A 40 -0.64 -18.31 7.27
C LYS A 40 -1.58 -17.53 6.35
N CYS A 41 -1.10 -16.46 5.73
CA CYS A 41 -1.89 -15.68 4.79
C CYS A 41 -2.04 -16.50 3.50
N SER A 42 -3.26 -16.88 3.18
CA SER A 42 -3.55 -17.68 2.00
C SER A 42 -4.47 -16.93 1.05
N PHE A 43 -4.22 -17.11 -0.24
CA PHE A 43 -4.99 -16.48 -1.31
C PHE A 43 -5.30 -17.52 -2.38
N VAL A 44 -6.46 -17.40 -3.00
CA VAL A 44 -6.91 -18.28 -4.07
C VAL A 44 -7.11 -17.46 -5.34
N ALA A 45 -6.48 -17.88 -6.44
CA ALA A 45 -6.67 -17.20 -7.72
C ALA A 45 -8.15 -17.20 -8.10
N GLY A 46 -8.65 -16.05 -8.51
CA GLY A 46 -10.06 -15.84 -8.86
C GLY A 46 -10.92 -15.31 -7.73
N GLU A 47 -10.43 -15.30 -6.48
CA GLU A 47 -11.23 -14.77 -5.38
C GLU A 47 -11.17 -13.25 -5.32
N ARG A 48 -12.25 -12.66 -4.82
CA ARG A 48 -12.29 -11.25 -4.43
C ARG A 48 -12.17 -11.19 -2.93
N VAL A 49 -11.25 -10.38 -2.44
CA VAL A 49 -10.93 -10.36 -1.02
C VAL A 49 -10.65 -8.92 -0.59
N HIS A 50 -11.06 -8.59 0.64
CA HIS A 50 -10.60 -7.38 1.30
C HIS A 50 -9.19 -7.64 1.79
N ALA A 51 -8.29 -6.72 1.51
CA ALA A 51 -6.89 -6.90 1.86
C ALA A 51 -6.28 -5.62 2.43
N ARG A 52 -5.31 -5.81 3.30
CA ARG A 52 -4.49 -4.74 3.87
C ARG A 52 -3.10 -4.83 3.26
N PHE A 53 -2.57 -3.67 2.88
CA PHE A 53 -1.30 -3.56 2.18
C PHE A 53 -0.28 -2.84 3.05
N ARG A 54 0.97 -3.28 3.02
CA ARG A 54 2.07 -2.66 3.76
C ARG A 54 3.31 -2.57 2.89
N ALA A 55 4.03 -1.46 3.05
CA ALA A 55 5.29 -1.23 2.36
C ALA A 55 6.23 -0.47 3.28
N THR A 56 7.51 -0.47 2.95
CA THR A 56 8.53 0.32 3.64
C THR A 56 9.10 1.33 2.66
N ALA A 57 9.05 2.61 3.00
CA ALA A 57 9.61 3.67 2.18
C ALA A 57 11.12 3.77 2.37
N LEU A 58 11.83 4.16 1.31
CA LEU A 58 13.25 4.48 1.39
C LEU A 58 13.44 5.90 1.91
N LYS A 59 12.88 6.88 1.20
CA LYS A 59 12.85 8.27 1.64
C LYS A 59 11.57 8.88 1.13
N MET A 60 10.87 9.60 1.98
CA MET A 60 9.58 10.19 1.62
C MET A 60 9.75 11.67 1.35
N HIS A 61 9.14 12.15 0.28
CA HIS A 61 9.18 13.54 -0.14
C HIS A 61 7.76 14.07 -0.29
N HIS A 62 7.57 15.34 0.03
CA HIS A 62 6.34 16.03 -0.34
C HIS A 62 6.37 16.31 -1.84
N ALA A 63 5.33 15.92 -2.54
CA ALA A 63 5.16 16.23 -3.96
C ALA A 63 4.40 17.55 -4.09
N LYS A 64 4.76 18.36 -5.07
CA LYS A 64 4.11 19.66 -5.27
C LYS A 64 2.81 19.53 -6.05
N ALA A 65 2.74 18.56 -6.95
CA ALA A 65 1.58 18.36 -7.82
C ALA A 65 1.62 16.97 -8.42
N GLY A 66 0.52 16.59 -9.07
CA GLY A 66 0.40 15.30 -9.73
C GLY A 66 -0.72 14.47 -9.14
N GLY A 67 -0.94 13.33 -9.74
CA GLY A 67 -1.97 12.39 -9.31
C GLY A 67 -1.44 11.31 -8.39
N ILE A 68 -2.33 10.42 -8.02
CA ILE A 68 -2.01 9.22 -7.26
C ILE A 68 -1.60 8.13 -8.26
N PHE A 69 -0.46 7.48 -8.00
CA PHE A 69 0.00 6.41 -8.89
C PHE A 69 0.94 5.45 -8.19
N VAL A 70 1.07 4.28 -8.79
CA VAL A 70 2.07 3.27 -8.45
C VAL A 70 2.82 2.91 -9.73
N GLU A 71 4.12 2.80 -9.67
CA GLU A 71 4.94 2.32 -10.78
C GLU A 71 5.75 1.10 -10.33
N PRO A 72 5.82 0.07 -11.16
CA PRO A 72 5.10 -0.12 -12.43
C PRO A 72 3.61 -0.38 -12.19
N SER A 73 2.80 -0.24 -13.25
CA SER A 73 1.37 -0.57 -13.18
C SER A 73 1.12 -2.07 -13.10
N GLU A 74 2.10 -2.86 -13.47
CA GLU A 74 2.10 -4.33 -13.31
C GLU A 74 3.37 -4.75 -12.60
N GLY A 75 3.24 -5.49 -11.51
CA GLY A 75 4.35 -6.03 -10.76
C GLY A 75 4.44 -5.50 -9.34
N HIS A 76 5.60 -5.69 -8.72
CA HIS A 76 5.85 -5.22 -7.35
C HIS A 76 6.00 -3.70 -7.34
N PRO A 77 5.34 -2.99 -6.40
CA PRO A 77 5.48 -1.53 -6.31
C PRO A 77 6.93 -1.12 -6.08
N ARG A 78 7.36 -0.08 -6.79
CA ARG A 78 8.71 0.49 -6.66
C ARG A 78 8.69 1.98 -6.39
N ILE A 79 7.81 2.72 -7.05
CA ILE A 79 7.63 4.17 -6.88
C ILE A 79 6.16 4.40 -6.65
N VAL A 80 5.83 5.18 -5.63
CA VAL A 80 4.43 5.48 -5.33
C VAL A 80 4.27 6.96 -5.06
N GLN A 81 3.11 7.48 -5.42
CA GLN A 81 2.67 8.82 -5.07
C GLN A 81 1.25 8.73 -4.57
N GLY A 82 0.99 9.32 -3.43
CA GLY A 82 -0.33 9.24 -2.83
C GLY A 82 -0.55 10.26 -1.74
N ARG A 83 -1.81 10.33 -1.28
CA ARG A 83 -2.21 11.27 -0.24
C ARG A 83 -2.30 10.58 1.11
N VAL A 84 -1.80 11.28 2.11
CA VAL A 84 -1.89 10.81 3.50
C VAL A 84 -3.35 10.81 3.94
N ILE A 85 -3.80 9.66 4.44
CA ILE A 85 -5.13 9.48 5.03
C ILE A 85 -5.03 9.65 6.54
N ALA A 86 -4.00 9.07 7.14
CA ALA A 86 -3.79 9.08 8.58
C ALA A 86 -2.32 8.79 8.89
N THR A 87 -1.92 9.09 10.12
CA THR A 87 -0.58 8.78 10.62
C THR A 87 -0.70 8.03 11.94
N ASP A 88 0.26 7.14 12.19
CA ASP A 88 0.39 6.45 13.47
C ASP A 88 1.80 6.70 13.99
N THR A 89 1.90 7.61 14.96
CA THR A 89 3.18 8.00 15.52
C THR A 89 3.78 6.91 16.41
N ARG A 90 2.96 6.02 16.96
CA ARG A 90 3.43 4.92 17.80
C ARG A 90 4.24 3.89 17.00
N THR A 91 3.77 3.59 15.82
CA THR A 91 4.43 2.61 14.94
C THR A 91 5.29 3.26 13.88
N ASN A 92 5.29 4.60 13.82
CA ASN A 92 5.98 5.40 12.81
C ASN A 92 5.57 5.01 11.39
N MET A 93 4.26 4.93 11.18
CA MET A 93 3.67 4.56 9.90
C MET A 93 2.72 5.65 9.40
N VAL A 94 2.60 5.72 8.09
CA VAL A 94 1.65 6.61 7.41
C VAL A 94 0.70 5.73 6.60
N LEU A 95 -0.60 5.96 6.76
CA LEU A 95 -1.60 5.36 5.88
C LEU A 95 -1.82 6.32 4.71
N ALA A 96 -1.54 5.88 3.50
CA ALA A 96 -1.66 6.69 2.31
C ALA A 96 -2.54 6.02 1.28
N ASP A 97 -3.31 6.82 0.55
CA ASP A 97 -4.01 6.35 -0.63
C ASP A 97 -3.03 6.37 -1.81
N VAL A 98 -2.57 5.19 -2.19
CA VAL A 98 -1.65 4.98 -3.31
C VAL A 98 -2.28 3.97 -4.28
N VAL A 99 -3.47 4.29 -4.79
CA VAL A 99 -4.36 3.42 -5.58
C VAL A 99 -5.16 2.48 -4.67
N VAL A 100 -4.54 1.96 -3.63
CA VAL A 100 -5.18 1.27 -2.50
C VAL A 100 -4.70 1.95 -1.22
N PRO A 101 -5.47 1.89 -0.13
CA PRO A 101 -4.92 2.32 1.16
C PRO A 101 -3.74 1.42 1.53
N MET A 102 -2.63 2.04 1.91
CA MET A 102 -1.41 1.29 2.19
C MET A 102 -0.72 1.86 3.41
N TRP A 103 -0.37 0.99 4.35
CA TRP A 103 0.44 1.36 5.51
C TRP A 103 1.90 1.41 5.09
N ILE A 104 2.51 2.57 5.25
CA ILE A 104 3.89 2.83 4.84
C ILE A 104 4.74 3.03 6.08
N SER A 105 5.72 2.16 6.27
CA SER A 105 6.72 2.37 7.32
C SER A 105 7.64 3.50 6.92
N VAL A 106 7.72 4.51 7.78
CA VAL A 106 8.56 5.69 7.54
C VAL A 106 10.01 5.31 7.79
N PRO A 107 10.94 5.67 6.89
CA PRO A 107 12.34 5.27 7.05
C PRO A 107 13.01 5.94 8.22
N GLN A 108 14.10 5.37 8.67
CA GLN A 108 14.94 5.96 9.72
C GLN A 108 15.40 7.35 9.29
N GLY A 109 15.35 8.31 10.21
CA GLY A 109 15.69 9.69 9.93
C GLY A 109 14.49 10.57 9.56
N GLN A 110 13.33 9.97 9.35
CA GLN A 110 12.07 10.69 9.17
C GLN A 110 11.06 10.17 10.19
N ALA A 111 10.00 10.93 10.42
CA ALA A 111 8.97 10.57 11.38
C ALA A 111 7.59 10.70 10.76
N ALA A 112 6.66 9.85 11.16
CA ALA A 112 5.27 9.94 10.70
C ALA A 112 4.67 11.31 11.00
N SER A 113 5.09 11.96 12.09
CA SER A 113 4.64 13.28 12.46
C SER A 113 5.11 14.39 11.50
N ASP A 114 6.05 14.10 10.61
CA ASP A 114 6.47 15.05 9.56
C ASP A 114 5.40 15.19 8.46
N PHE A 115 4.40 14.32 8.45
CA PHE A 115 3.40 14.26 7.39
C PHE A 115 2.01 14.45 7.98
N ALA A 116 1.18 15.22 7.28
CA ALA A 116 -0.18 15.52 7.72
C ALA A 116 -1.21 14.93 6.77
N THR A 117 -2.40 14.66 7.27
CA THR A 117 -3.54 14.22 6.45
C THR A 117 -3.74 15.17 5.28
N GLY A 118 -3.84 14.62 4.07
CA GLY A 118 -4.01 15.39 2.85
C GLY A 118 -2.70 15.72 2.13
N ASP A 119 -1.54 15.54 2.77
CA ASP A 119 -0.25 15.75 2.10
C ASP A 119 -0.10 14.77 0.94
N LEU A 120 0.44 15.27 -0.17
CA LEU A 120 0.82 14.43 -1.30
C LEU A 120 2.28 14.04 -1.16
N LEU A 121 2.53 12.73 -1.11
CA LEU A 121 3.88 12.18 -0.89
C LEU A 121 4.33 11.38 -2.11
N ASN A 122 5.62 11.46 -2.41
CA ASN A 122 6.28 10.68 -3.44
C ASN A 122 7.49 9.98 -2.83
N PHE A 123 7.64 8.69 -3.10
CA PHE A 123 8.75 7.94 -2.52
C PHE A 123 8.97 6.61 -3.25
N TYR A 124 10.21 6.11 -3.12
CA TYR A 124 10.55 4.74 -3.51
C TYR A 124 10.23 3.81 -2.35
N VAL A 125 9.76 2.61 -2.66
CA VAL A 125 9.52 1.58 -1.66
C VAL A 125 10.56 0.47 -1.78
N GLN A 126 10.91 -0.12 -0.65
CA GLN A 126 11.77 -1.29 -0.62
C GLN A 126 11.01 -2.49 -1.22
N SER A 127 11.76 -3.43 -1.78
CA SER A 127 11.17 -4.71 -2.18
C SER A 127 10.59 -5.42 -0.96
N GLY A 128 9.54 -6.22 -1.17
CA GLY A 128 8.91 -6.95 -0.08
C GLY A 128 7.64 -6.33 0.45
N SER A 129 7.00 -5.45 -0.33
CA SER A 129 5.64 -4.98 0.01
C SER A 129 4.72 -6.18 0.18
N THR A 130 3.83 -6.13 1.18
CA THR A 130 3.05 -7.29 1.58
C THR A 130 1.56 -7.05 1.45
N ILE A 131 0.82 -8.16 1.38
CA ILE A 131 -0.63 -8.19 1.37
C ILE A 131 -1.13 -9.16 2.43
N GLU A 132 -2.18 -8.76 3.14
CA GLU A 132 -2.82 -9.55 4.18
C GLU A 132 -4.32 -9.63 3.87
N PRO A 133 -4.91 -10.85 3.85
CA PRO A 133 -6.36 -10.94 3.68
C PRO A 133 -7.06 -10.55 4.99
N VAL A 134 -8.14 -9.79 4.84
CA VAL A 134 -9.00 -9.41 5.97
C VAL A 134 -10.34 -10.08 5.75
N ARG A 135 -10.59 -11.17 6.48
CA ARG A 135 -11.77 -12.02 6.32
C ARG A 135 -12.70 -11.92 7.51
#